data_32077bc370a54f642acd713af787e4dd
#
_entry.id   32077bc370a54f642acd713af787e4dd
#
_cell.length_a   1.000
_cell.length_b   1.000
_cell.length_c   1.000
_cell.angle_alpha   90.00
_cell.angle_beta   90.00
_cell.angle_gamma   90.00
#
_symmetry.space_group_name_H-M   'P 1'
#
loop_
_entity.id
_entity.type
_entity.pdbx_description
1 polymer ?
#
loop_
_entity_poly.entity_id
_entity_poly.type
_entity_poly.pdbx_seq_one_letter_code
_entity_poly.pdbx_strand_id
1 'polypeptide(L)'
;MAQISRSGDLTSGPMLQKIILFSLPLAASSILQLLFNAADVVTVGRFAGSTALAAVGSNGALINLLVNLFVGLSLGANVVAARCFGARDDQGVQNTVHTAVTLGLVSGVLLAGVGFFAARGLLELMSSPEDVIDLATLYLKIYFLGMPMTMLYNFSSALLRAVGDTKRPLFCLATAGVINVILNLVFVIGFQMSVAGVALATIISQTVSACMVTALLLKEEGPLHLDLHKLGFHKGALTQILLIGLPAGLQSTVFSLSNVVIQSAVNSFGSTVVAGNSAASNIEGFVYTAMNAFAQAAVTFTSQNMGARRYDNLDRVMRNCLLCAVGIGVLLGGGAFLGGNLLLHFYSTDEAVVAAGLARMRIICTTYFLCGVMDTLASCLRGRGYSVMPMIVSLVGSCLLRLVWIATVFQLFRSTTTLYISYPISWILTALVHFICLMIVRKKLHAESAAMAA
;
A
#
# COMPACT_ATOMS: atom_id res chain seq x y z
N MET A 1 -41.25 -2.53 -0.66
CA MET A 1 -40.48 -3.45 -1.50
C MET A 1 -39.16 -3.71 -0.80
N ALA A 2 -38.89 -4.92 -0.35
CA ALA A 2 -37.61 -5.30 0.24
C ALA A 2 -36.54 -5.17 -0.85
N GLN A 3 -35.57 -4.26 -0.64
CA GLN A 3 -34.42 -4.16 -1.52
C GLN A 3 -33.62 -5.47 -1.40
N ILE A 4 -33.61 -6.25 -2.48
CA ILE A 4 -32.73 -7.40 -2.60
C ILE A 4 -31.31 -6.86 -2.46
N SER A 5 -30.63 -7.18 -1.36
CA SER A 5 -29.25 -6.79 -1.10
C SER A 5 -28.38 -7.48 -2.15
N ARG A 6 -27.74 -6.70 -3.03
CA ARG A 6 -26.71 -7.23 -3.95
C ARG A 6 -25.57 -7.82 -3.10
N SER A 7 -25.07 -8.96 -3.50
CA SER A 7 -23.81 -9.47 -2.93
C SER A 7 -22.74 -8.38 -3.09
N GLY A 8 -22.13 -7.96 -1.96
CA GLY A 8 -21.13 -6.86 -1.98
C GLY A 8 -21.66 -5.46 -1.66
N ASP A 9 -22.95 -5.29 -1.30
CA ASP A 9 -23.49 -4.01 -0.83
C ASP A 9 -22.87 -3.61 0.53
N LEU A 10 -22.09 -2.53 0.52
CA LEU A 10 -21.46 -1.94 1.71
C LEU A 10 -22.23 -0.71 2.22
N THR A 11 -23.44 -0.45 1.71
CA THR A 11 -24.23 0.73 2.04
C THR A 11 -25.31 0.47 3.08
N SER A 12 -25.53 -0.79 3.45
CA SER A 12 -26.60 -1.22 4.35
C SER A 12 -26.12 -2.25 5.38
N GLY A 13 -26.91 -2.50 6.43
CA GLY A 13 -26.66 -3.53 7.45
C GLY A 13 -25.63 -3.13 8.53
N PRO A 14 -25.08 -4.11 9.27
CA PRO A 14 -24.18 -3.87 10.39
C PRO A 14 -22.80 -3.40 9.92
N MET A 15 -22.62 -2.09 9.83
CA MET A 15 -21.45 -1.45 9.21
C MET A 15 -20.11 -1.89 9.83
N LEU A 16 -20.03 -1.95 11.18
CA LEU A 16 -18.80 -2.33 11.86
C LEU A 16 -18.38 -3.77 11.51
N GLN A 17 -19.32 -4.70 11.55
CA GLN A 17 -19.05 -6.10 11.18
C GLN A 17 -18.58 -6.24 9.73
N LYS A 18 -19.22 -5.52 8.81
CA LYS A 18 -18.82 -5.51 7.38
C LYS A 18 -17.42 -4.93 7.20
N ILE A 19 -17.08 -3.84 7.89
CA ILE A 19 -15.73 -3.25 7.85
C ILE A 19 -14.68 -4.25 8.34
N ILE A 20 -14.92 -4.94 9.45
CA ILE A 20 -14.00 -5.95 9.98
C ILE A 20 -13.84 -7.12 9.00
N LEU A 21 -14.96 -7.69 8.52
CA LEU A 21 -14.94 -8.81 7.57
C LEU A 21 -14.28 -8.45 6.22
N PHE A 22 -14.35 -7.19 5.81
CA PHE A 22 -13.67 -6.68 4.62
C PHE A 22 -12.17 -6.46 4.86
N SER A 23 -11.81 -5.92 6.03
CA SER A 23 -10.43 -5.53 6.35
C SER A 23 -9.55 -6.72 6.71
N LEU A 24 -10.08 -7.78 7.33
CA LEU A 24 -9.30 -8.95 7.72
C LEU A 24 -8.61 -9.66 6.53
N PRO A 25 -9.29 -9.95 5.41
CA PRO A 25 -8.61 -10.54 4.24
C PRO A 25 -7.60 -9.58 3.61
N LEU A 26 -7.83 -8.26 3.67
CA LEU A 26 -6.86 -7.27 3.18
C LEU A 26 -5.59 -7.26 4.03
N ALA A 27 -5.74 -7.24 5.35
CA ALA A 27 -4.62 -7.34 6.27
C ALA A 27 -3.84 -8.65 6.05
N ALA A 28 -4.56 -9.77 5.93
CA ALA A 28 -3.95 -11.08 5.64
C ALA A 28 -3.19 -11.07 4.30
N SER A 29 -3.75 -10.48 3.24
CA SER A 29 -3.08 -10.36 1.93
C SER A 29 -1.76 -9.58 2.04
N SER A 30 -1.77 -8.46 2.74
CA SER A 30 -0.59 -7.61 2.87
C SER A 30 0.47 -8.22 3.79
N ILE A 31 0.05 -8.92 4.86
CA ILE A 31 0.97 -9.70 5.71
C ILE A 31 1.60 -10.84 4.92
N LEU A 32 0.82 -11.57 4.12
CA LEU A 32 1.36 -12.62 3.25
C LEU A 32 2.37 -12.06 2.24
N GLN A 33 2.14 -10.90 1.65
CA GLN A 33 3.12 -10.25 0.78
C GLN A 33 4.44 -9.96 1.51
N LEU A 34 4.38 -9.46 2.75
CA LEU A 34 5.58 -9.24 3.56
C LEU A 34 6.33 -10.54 3.85
N LEU A 35 5.59 -11.62 4.18
CA LEU A 35 6.19 -12.94 4.43
C LEU A 35 6.83 -13.54 3.17
N PHE A 36 6.21 -13.38 2.01
CA PHE A 36 6.78 -13.87 0.75
C PHE A 36 8.03 -13.08 0.35
N ASN A 37 8.02 -11.76 0.51
CA ASN A 37 9.22 -10.95 0.31
C ASN A 37 10.35 -11.35 1.28
N ALA A 38 10.02 -11.63 2.53
CA ALA A 38 10.99 -12.13 3.50
C ALA A 38 11.54 -13.52 3.09
N ALA A 39 10.69 -14.42 2.58
CA ALA A 39 11.11 -15.73 2.08
C ALA A 39 12.07 -15.59 0.87
N ASP A 40 11.81 -14.67 -0.05
CA ASP A 40 12.71 -14.36 -1.16
C ASP A 40 14.09 -13.95 -0.67
N VAL A 41 14.14 -12.99 0.27
CA VAL A 41 15.38 -12.48 0.86
C VAL A 41 16.16 -13.57 1.61
N VAL A 42 15.46 -14.39 2.41
CA VAL A 42 16.08 -15.51 3.15
C VAL A 42 16.64 -16.56 2.20
N THR A 43 15.89 -16.89 1.14
CA THR A 43 16.34 -17.89 0.16
C THR A 43 17.61 -17.43 -0.55
N VAL A 44 17.66 -16.18 -1.01
CA VAL A 44 18.87 -15.60 -1.63
C VAL A 44 20.02 -15.53 -0.63
N GLY A 45 19.79 -15.03 0.56
CA GLY A 45 20.83 -14.87 1.57
C GLY A 45 21.48 -16.18 2.01
N ARG A 46 20.68 -17.25 2.11
CA ARG A 46 21.19 -18.57 2.54
C ARG A 46 21.86 -19.37 1.43
N PHE A 47 21.35 -19.27 0.19
CA PHE A 47 21.74 -20.20 -0.89
C PHE A 47 22.47 -19.52 -2.05
N ALA A 48 22.38 -18.19 -2.21
CA ALA A 48 23.00 -17.45 -3.31
C ALA A 48 24.17 -16.54 -2.85
N GLY A 49 24.38 -16.37 -1.55
CA GLY A 49 25.48 -15.61 -0.99
C GLY A 49 25.19 -14.13 -0.73
N SER A 50 26.14 -13.45 -0.08
CA SER A 50 25.96 -12.07 0.41
C SER A 50 25.85 -11.04 -0.71
N THR A 51 26.55 -11.19 -1.81
CA THR A 51 26.48 -10.28 -2.97
C THR A 51 25.12 -10.35 -3.65
N ALA A 52 24.54 -11.54 -3.80
CA ALA A 52 23.19 -11.72 -4.32
C ALA A 52 22.13 -11.14 -3.37
N LEU A 53 22.31 -11.31 -2.06
CA LEU A 53 21.46 -10.71 -1.04
C LEU A 53 21.49 -9.17 -1.11
N ALA A 54 22.67 -8.59 -1.25
CA ALA A 54 22.84 -7.14 -1.41
C ALA A 54 22.16 -6.64 -2.68
N ALA A 55 22.27 -7.40 -3.80
CA ALA A 55 21.63 -7.08 -5.07
C ALA A 55 20.11 -7.05 -4.97
N VAL A 56 19.49 -8.04 -4.32
CA VAL A 56 18.03 -8.08 -4.13
C VAL A 56 17.56 -7.00 -3.16
N GLY A 57 18.29 -6.82 -2.05
CA GLY A 57 17.92 -5.86 -1.01
C GLY A 57 18.01 -4.40 -1.44
N SER A 58 19.01 -4.03 -2.23
CA SER A 58 19.19 -2.66 -2.73
C SER A 58 18.12 -2.23 -3.73
N ASN A 59 17.52 -3.17 -4.43
CA ASN A 59 16.52 -2.90 -5.47
C ASN A 59 15.15 -2.49 -4.95
N GLY A 60 14.81 -2.85 -3.70
CA GLY A 60 13.48 -2.62 -3.12
C GLY A 60 13.07 -1.15 -3.12
N ALA A 61 13.98 -0.23 -2.79
CA ALA A 61 13.70 1.21 -2.78
C ALA A 61 13.35 1.73 -4.19
N LEU A 62 14.09 1.29 -5.20
CA LEU A 62 13.90 1.69 -6.60
C LEU A 62 12.59 1.13 -7.17
N ILE A 63 12.30 -0.13 -6.88
CA ILE A 63 11.04 -0.77 -7.26
C ILE A 63 9.87 0.00 -6.64
N ASN A 64 9.91 0.28 -5.34
CA ASN A 64 8.85 1.02 -4.65
C ASN A 64 8.66 2.42 -5.23
N LEU A 65 9.75 3.13 -5.55
CA LEU A 65 9.68 4.47 -6.14
C LEU A 65 8.93 4.46 -7.48
N LEU A 66 9.25 3.51 -8.36
CA LEU A 66 8.66 3.43 -9.70
C LEU A 66 7.23 2.86 -9.68
N VAL A 67 6.97 1.89 -8.82
CA VAL A 67 5.68 1.15 -8.78
C VAL A 67 4.60 1.90 -8.02
N ASN A 68 4.93 2.62 -6.95
CA ASN A 68 3.95 3.28 -6.07
C ASN A 68 3.03 4.26 -6.81
N LEU A 69 3.54 4.95 -7.83
CA LEU A 69 2.72 5.85 -8.65
C LEU A 69 1.57 5.10 -9.32
N PHE A 70 1.87 3.96 -9.90
CA PHE A 70 0.90 3.15 -10.65
C PHE A 70 -0.03 2.34 -9.73
N VAL A 71 0.46 1.93 -8.55
CA VAL A 71 -0.37 1.35 -7.49
C VAL A 71 -1.41 2.36 -7.02
N GLY A 72 -1.05 3.66 -6.93
CA GLY A 72 -2.00 4.73 -6.67
C GLY A 72 -3.12 4.82 -7.71
N LEU A 73 -2.81 4.58 -8.99
CA LEU A 73 -3.84 4.54 -10.06
C LEU A 73 -4.85 3.41 -9.84
N SER A 74 -4.41 2.24 -9.34
CA SER A 74 -5.33 1.15 -9.01
C SER A 74 -6.30 1.52 -7.87
N LEU A 75 -5.86 2.35 -6.92
CA LEU A 75 -6.75 2.93 -5.91
C LEU A 75 -7.79 3.84 -6.54
N GLY A 76 -7.42 4.64 -7.54
CA GLY A 76 -8.35 5.45 -8.33
C GLY A 76 -9.42 4.59 -9.00
N ALA A 77 -9.02 3.47 -9.60
CA ALA A 77 -9.96 2.51 -10.21
C ALA A 77 -10.92 1.91 -9.16
N ASN A 78 -10.42 1.57 -7.96
CA ASN A 78 -11.27 1.11 -6.85
C ASN A 78 -12.33 2.15 -6.47
N VAL A 79 -11.94 3.41 -6.29
CA VAL A 79 -12.86 4.49 -5.89
C VAL A 79 -13.95 4.73 -6.94
N VAL A 80 -13.57 4.77 -8.22
CA VAL A 80 -14.53 5.02 -9.32
C VAL A 80 -15.48 3.85 -9.46
N ALA A 81 -14.98 2.61 -9.48
CA ALA A 81 -15.80 1.41 -9.55
C ALA A 81 -16.75 1.29 -8.35
N ALA A 82 -16.26 1.53 -7.13
CA ALA A 82 -17.06 1.49 -5.92
C ALA A 82 -18.17 2.54 -5.93
N ARG A 83 -17.89 3.75 -6.43
CA ARG A 83 -18.88 4.82 -6.57
C ARG A 83 -19.98 4.47 -7.58
N CYS A 84 -19.59 3.99 -8.76
CA CYS A 84 -20.55 3.54 -9.78
C CYS A 84 -21.40 2.36 -9.28
N PHE A 85 -20.76 1.41 -8.58
CA PHE A 85 -21.46 0.27 -7.99
C PHE A 85 -22.49 0.71 -6.92
N GLY A 86 -22.11 1.64 -6.03
CA GLY A 86 -22.99 2.22 -5.04
C GLY A 86 -24.14 3.01 -5.66
N ALA A 87 -23.91 3.71 -6.78
CA ALA A 87 -24.92 4.43 -7.57
C ALA A 87 -25.83 3.50 -8.36
N ARG A 88 -25.54 2.19 -8.43
CA ARG A 88 -26.21 1.22 -9.31
C ARG A 88 -26.10 1.56 -10.80
N ASP A 89 -25.03 2.24 -11.16
CA ASP A 89 -24.67 2.57 -12.54
C ASP A 89 -23.83 1.41 -13.13
N ASP A 90 -24.52 0.40 -13.64
CA ASP A 90 -23.89 -0.82 -14.18
C ASP A 90 -23.01 -0.51 -15.40
N GLN A 91 -23.41 0.46 -16.24
CA GLN A 91 -22.62 0.89 -17.38
C GLN A 91 -21.35 1.62 -16.93
N GLY A 92 -21.44 2.47 -15.91
CA GLY A 92 -20.29 3.14 -15.31
C GLY A 92 -19.30 2.14 -14.70
N VAL A 93 -19.80 1.07 -14.06
CA VAL A 93 -18.94 -0.02 -13.56
C VAL A 93 -18.23 -0.72 -14.71
N GLN A 94 -18.95 -1.13 -15.76
CA GLN A 94 -18.36 -1.80 -16.93
C GLN A 94 -17.30 -0.92 -17.61
N ASN A 95 -17.59 0.36 -17.85
CA ASN A 95 -16.63 1.31 -18.42
C ASN A 95 -15.37 1.42 -17.55
N THR A 96 -15.54 1.41 -16.22
CA THR A 96 -14.43 1.45 -15.27
C THR A 96 -13.62 0.17 -15.30
N VAL A 97 -14.26 -1.00 -15.37
CA VAL A 97 -13.58 -2.32 -15.44
C VAL A 97 -12.67 -2.37 -16.68
N HIS A 98 -13.22 -2.08 -17.86
CA HIS A 98 -12.46 -2.14 -19.12
C HIS A 98 -11.34 -1.10 -19.15
N THR A 99 -11.59 0.13 -18.68
CA THR A 99 -10.57 1.17 -18.59
C THR A 99 -9.46 0.82 -17.59
N ALA A 100 -9.84 0.28 -16.42
CA ALA A 100 -8.87 -0.07 -15.37
C ALA A 100 -7.95 -1.22 -15.79
N VAL A 101 -8.50 -2.27 -16.41
CA VAL A 101 -7.69 -3.39 -16.92
C VAL A 101 -6.77 -2.93 -18.05
N THR A 102 -7.27 -2.12 -18.99
CA THR A 102 -6.45 -1.54 -20.06
C THR A 102 -5.34 -0.65 -19.50
N LEU A 103 -5.67 0.21 -18.53
CA LEU A 103 -4.70 1.08 -17.87
C LEU A 103 -3.65 0.28 -17.10
N GLY A 104 -4.05 -0.81 -16.46
CA GLY A 104 -3.14 -1.74 -15.78
C GLY A 104 -2.12 -2.36 -16.74
N LEU A 105 -2.58 -2.86 -17.87
CA LEU A 105 -1.71 -3.43 -18.89
C LEU A 105 -0.77 -2.37 -19.49
N VAL A 106 -1.30 -1.21 -19.88
CA VAL A 106 -0.51 -0.12 -20.47
C VAL A 106 0.54 0.40 -19.48
N SER A 107 0.15 0.63 -18.22
CA SER A 107 1.08 1.07 -17.18
C SER A 107 2.14 0.02 -16.87
N GLY A 108 1.76 -1.25 -16.88
CA GLY A 108 2.68 -2.36 -16.69
C GLY A 108 3.71 -2.48 -17.82
N VAL A 109 3.28 -2.36 -19.08
CA VAL A 109 4.17 -2.34 -20.24
C VAL A 109 5.11 -1.13 -20.21
N LEU A 110 4.60 0.05 -19.84
CA LEU A 110 5.41 1.26 -19.68
C LEU A 110 6.47 1.07 -18.58
N LEU A 111 6.08 0.54 -17.42
CA LEU A 111 7.01 0.21 -16.34
C LEU A 111 8.04 -0.85 -16.77
N ALA A 112 7.63 -1.87 -17.51
CA ALA A 112 8.55 -2.89 -18.05
C ALA A 112 9.60 -2.25 -18.96
N GLY A 113 9.18 -1.36 -19.86
CA GLY A 113 10.09 -0.64 -20.75
C GLY A 113 11.04 0.28 -19.97
N VAL A 114 10.50 1.18 -19.17
CA VAL A 114 11.32 2.12 -18.37
C VAL A 114 12.27 1.36 -17.44
N GLY A 115 11.77 0.38 -16.70
CA GLY A 115 12.57 -0.39 -15.74
C GLY A 115 13.67 -1.21 -16.43
N PHE A 116 13.36 -1.83 -17.58
CA PHE A 116 14.34 -2.64 -18.31
C PHE A 116 15.50 -1.80 -18.89
N PHE A 117 15.19 -0.67 -19.52
CA PHE A 117 16.21 0.18 -20.15
C PHE A 117 16.94 1.09 -19.15
N ALA A 118 16.24 1.59 -18.12
CA ALA A 118 16.83 2.49 -17.14
C ALA A 118 17.49 1.78 -15.94
N ALA A 119 17.33 0.46 -15.78
CA ALA A 119 17.79 -0.29 -14.60
C ALA A 119 19.24 0.02 -14.21
N ARG A 120 20.18 -0.08 -15.15
CA ARG A 120 21.60 0.14 -14.87
C ARG A 120 21.89 1.59 -14.50
N GLY A 121 21.40 2.54 -15.30
CA GLY A 121 21.60 3.98 -15.04
C GLY A 121 21.02 4.43 -13.69
N LEU A 122 19.89 3.88 -13.29
CA LEU A 122 19.28 4.18 -11.97
C LEU A 122 20.14 3.61 -10.83
N LEU A 123 20.71 2.42 -10.98
CA LEU A 123 21.61 1.84 -9.99
C LEU A 123 22.94 2.59 -9.89
N GLU A 124 23.47 3.07 -11.01
CA GLU A 124 24.66 3.93 -11.04
C GLU A 124 24.39 5.27 -10.33
N LEU A 125 23.24 5.90 -10.55
CA LEU A 125 22.81 7.10 -9.81
C LEU A 125 22.69 6.86 -8.30
N MET A 126 22.34 5.64 -7.88
CA MET A 126 22.27 5.25 -6.47
C MET A 126 23.64 4.87 -5.90
N SER A 127 24.73 4.97 -6.68
CA SER A 127 26.09 4.59 -6.27
C SER A 127 26.16 3.13 -5.79
N SER A 128 25.49 2.22 -6.49
CA SER A 128 25.56 0.80 -6.19
C SER A 128 26.97 0.27 -6.34
N PRO A 129 27.49 -0.58 -5.42
CA PRO A 129 28.83 -1.13 -5.49
C PRO A 129 29.09 -1.91 -6.79
N GLU A 130 30.31 -1.86 -7.31
CA GLU A 130 30.69 -2.50 -8.59
C GLU A 130 30.50 -4.03 -8.59
N ASP A 131 30.70 -4.67 -7.44
CA ASP A 131 30.52 -6.11 -7.26
C ASP A 131 29.05 -6.55 -7.19
N VAL A 132 28.12 -5.61 -6.96
CA VAL A 132 26.68 -5.86 -6.80
C VAL A 132 25.88 -5.42 -8.03
N ILE A 133 26.34 -4.38 -8.76
CA ILE A 133 25.55 -3.68 -9.77
C ILE A 133 25.09 -4.59 -10.93
N ASP A 134 25.91 -5.55 -11.34
CA ASP A 134 25.55 -6.43 -12.46
C ASP A 134 24.43 -7.40 -12.06
N LEU A 135 24.50 -7.98 -10.86
CA LEU A 135 23.45 -8.86 -10.32
C LEU A 135 22.16 -8.05 -10.02
N ALA A 136 22.30 -6.85 -9.48
CA ALA A 136 21.18 -5.96 -9.23
C ALA A 136 20.48 -5.54 -10.52
N THR A 137 21.25 -5.22 -11.57
CA THR A 137 20.72 -4.89 -12.90
C THR A 137 19.98 -6.08 -13.52
N LEU A 138 20.54 -7.28 -13.43
CA LEU A 138 19.90 -8.51 -13.92
C LEU A 138 18.58 -8.76 -13.21
N TYR A 139 18.56 -8.67 -11.87
CA TYR A 139 17.35 -8.83 -11.06
C TYR A 139 16.29 -7.83 -11.48
N LEU A 140 16.64 -6.52 -11.57
CA LEU A 140 15.70 -5.46 -11.94
C LEU A 140 15.12 -5.67 -13.34
N LYS A 141 15.96 -5.98 -14.33
CA LYS A 141 15.50 -6.21 -15.70
C LYS A 141 14.47 -7.34 -15.76
N ILE A 142 14.77 -8.46 -15.11
CA ILE A 142 13.84 -9.60 -15.04
C ILE A 142 12.57 -9.16 -14.31
N TYR A 143 12.70 -8.56 -13.13
CA TYR A 143 11.55 -8.14 -12.31
C TYR A 143 10.61 -7.20 -13.07
N PHE A 144 11.15 -6.20 -13.78
CA PHE A 144 10.33 -5.25 -14.54
C PHE A 144 9.64 -5.87 -15.75
N LEU A 145 10.16 -6.95 -16.35
CA LEU A 145 9.44 -7.70 -17.39
C LEU A 145 8.13 -8.31 -16.86
N GLY A 146 8.03 -8.58 -15.56
CA GLY A 146 6.81 -9.05 -14.90
C GLY A 146 5.78 -7.95 -14.57
N MET A 147 6.11 -6.67 -14.75
CA MET A 147 5.24 -5.55 -14.37
C MET A 147 3.86 -5.55 -15.02
N PRO A 148 3.69 -5.93 -16.30
CA PRO A 148 2.35 -6.03 -16.88
C PRO A 148 1.40 -6.93 -16.08
N MET A 149 1.90 -8.07 -15.60
CA MET A 149 1.10 -9.01 -14.79
C MET A 149 0.88 -8.49 -13.37
N THR A 150 1.89 -7.86 -12.77
CA THR A 150 1.76 -7.23 -11.46
C THR A 150 0.72 -6.11 -11.48
N MET A 151 0.74 -5.25 -12.49
CA MET A 151 -0.26 -4.19 -12.64
C MET A 151 -1.65 -4.75 -12.94
N LEU A 152 -1.74 -5.75 -13.79
CA LEU A 152 -3.01 -6.44 -14.06
C LEU A 152 -3.63 -7.02 -12.78
N TYR A 153 -2.82 -7.66 -11.93
CA TYR A 153 -3.27 -8.13 -10.62
C TYR A 153 -3.75 -6.98 -9.73
N ASN A 154 -2.99 -5.89 -9.62
CA ASN A 154 -3.34 -4.76 -8.75
C ASN A 154 -4.66 -4.10 -9.15
N PHE A 155 -4.84 -3.82 -10.45
CA PHE A 155 -6.07 -3.21 -10.96
C PHE A 155 -7.27 -4.15 -10.86
N SER A 156 -7.12 -5.41 -11.24
CA SER A 156 -8.19 -6.41 -11.15
C SER A 156 -8.61 -6.69 -9.70
N SER A 157 -7.66 -6.77 -8.78
CA SER A 157 -7.94 -6.90 -7.34
C SER A 157 -8.64 -5.65 -6.78
N ALA A 158 -8.27 -4.46 -7.26
CA ALA A 158 -8.91 -3.20 -6.88
C ALA A 158 -10.40 -3.17 -7.30
N LEU A 159 -10.72 -3.70 -8.48
CA LEU A 159 -12.11 -3.84 -8.95
C LEU A 159 -12.94 -4.79 -8.09
N LEU A 160 -12.40 -5.96 -7.72
CA LEU A 160 -13.08 -6.89 -6.81
C LEU A 160 -13.30 -6.27 -5.44
N ARG A 161 -12.30 -5.56 -4.89
CA ARG A 161 -12.43 -4.82 -3.64
C ARG A 161 -13.50 -3.72 -3.71
N ALA A 162 -13.66 -3.07 -4.85
CA ALA A 162 -14.66 -2.03 -5.06
C ALA A 162 -16.09 -2.51 -4.80
N VAL A 163 -16.38 -3.78 -5.05
CA VAL A 163 -17.67 -4.43 -4.80
C VAL A 163 -17.68 -5.26 -3.51
N GLY A 164 -16.76 -5.02 -2.61
CA GLY A 164 -16.76 -5.65 -1.30
C GLY A 164 -16.08 -7.02 -1.21
N ASP A 165 -15.53 -7.52 -2.31
CA ASP A 165 -14.86 -8.82 -2.32
C ASP A 165 -13.35 -8.70 -2.08
N THR A 166 -12.93 -9.06 -0.89
CA THR A 166 -11.53 -9.09 -0.49
C THR A 166 -10.98 -10.50 -0.33
N LYS A 167 -11.87 -11.51 -0.32
CA LYS A 167 -11.49 -12.91 -0.09
C LYS A 167 -10.91 -13.56 -1.34
N ARG A 168 -11.54 -13.34 -2.51
CA ARG A 168 -11.06 -13.93 -3.76
C ARG A 168 -9.64 -13.41 -4.13
N PRO A 169 -9.34 -12.09 -4.06
CA PRO A 169 -7.96 -11.62 -4.24
C PRO A 169 -6.95 -12.21 -3.25
N LEU A 170 -7.33 -12.39 -1.97
CA LEU A 170 -6.49 -13.04 -0.97
C LEU A 170 -6.16 -14.48 -1.38
N PHE A 171 -7.15 -15.26 -1.81
CA PHE A 171 -6.94 -16.65 -2.24
C PHE A 171 -5.99 -16.72 -3.45
N CYS A 172 -6.16 -15.85 -4.45
CA CYS A 172 -5.27 -15.78 -5.61
C CYS A 172 -3.82 -15.46 -5.19
N LEU A 173 -3.66 -14.50 -4.28
CA LEU A 173 -2.35 -14.11 -3.77
C LEU A 173 -1.69 -15.23 -2.94
N ALA A 174 -2.46 -15.88 -2.07
CA ALA A 174 -1.95 -16.99 -1.25
C ALA A 174 -1.47 -18.16 -2.12
N THR A 175 -2.23 -18.52 -3.15
CA THR A 175 -1.84 -19.56 -4.11
C THR A 175 -0.56 -19.17 -4.84
N ALA A 176 -0.48 -17.93 -5.35
CA ALA A 176 0.72 -17.44 -6.03
C ALA A 176 1.94 -17.40 -5.09
N GLY A 177 1.74 -17.03 -3.83
CA GLY A 177 2.82 -16.99 -2.86
C GLY A 177 3.38 -18.38 -2.51
N VAL A 178 2.53 -19.40 -2.39
CA VAL A 178 3.01 -20.78 -2.23
C VAL A 178 3.83 -21.22 -3.46
N ILE A 179 3.35 -20.92 -4.66
CA ILE A 179 4.08 -21.19 -5.91
C ILE A 179 5.41 -20.44 -5.92
N ASN A 180 5.43 -19.18 -5.51
CA ASN A 180 6.66 -18.36 -5.42
C ASN A 180 7.72 -19.03 -4.53
N VAL A 181 7.35 -19.45 -3.32
CA VAL A 181 8.28 -20.11 -2.39
C VAL A 181 8.82 -21.42 -2.99
N ILE A 182 7.96 -22.24 -3.58
CA ILE A 182 8.39 -23.49 -4.23
C ILE A 182 9.34 -23.21 -5.39
N LEU A 183 9.02 -22.27 -6.27
CA LEU A 183 9.85 -21.90 -7.42
C LEU A 183 11.18 -21.28 -6.98
N ASN A 184 11.21 -20.48 -5.91
CA ASN A 184 12.45 -19.96 -5.34
C ASN A 184 13.40 -21.10 -4.94
N LEU A 185 12.89 -22.10 -4.24
CA LEU A 185 13.71 -23.25 -3.85
C LEU A 185 14.19 -24.05 -5.07
N VAL A 186 13.32 -24.27 -6.05
CA VAL A 186 13.70 -24.98 -7.30
C VAL A 186 14.74 -24.22 -8.11
N PHE A 187 14.54 -22.93 -8.33
CA PHE A 187 15.43 -22.14 -9.18
C PHE A 187 16.75 -21.79 -8.48
N VAL A 188 16.72 -21.44 -7.21
CA VAL A 188 17.93 -21.02 -6.48
C VAL A 188 18.75 -22.24 -6.04
N ILE A 189 18.12 -23.29 -5.53
CA ILE A 189 18.81 -24.48 -5.03
C ILE A 189 19.01 -25.50 -6.14
N GLY A 190 17.94 -25.84 -6.88
CA GLY A 190 17.98 -26.87 -7.92
C GLY A 190 18.78 -26.44 -9.15
N PHE A 191 18.47 -25.27 -9.68
CA PHE A 191 19.12 -24.77 -10.92
C PHE A 191 20.26 -23.78 -10.66
N GLN A 192 20.52 -23.40 -9.41
CA GLN A 192 21.59 -22.47 -9.00
C GLN A 192 21.53 -21.09 -9.74
N MET A 193 20.33 -20.61 -10.01
CA MET A 193 20.10 -19.39 -10.81
C MET A 193 20.33 -18.09 -10.02
N SER A 194 20.68 -18.15 -8.74
CA SER A 194 20.94 -16.96 -7.88
C SER A 194 19.79 -15.93 -7.97
N VAL A 195 20.12 -14.64 -8.17
CA VAL A 195 19.13 -13.54 -8.25
C VAL A 195 18.13 -13.68 -9.40
N ALA A 196 18.58 -14.25 -10.53
CA ALA A 196 17.69 -14.49 -11.66
C ALA A 196 16.59 -15.49 -11.34
N GLY A 197 16.90 -16.51 -10.53
CA GLY A 197 15.93 -17.52 -10.08
C GLY A 197 14.81 -16.90 -9.25
N VAL A 198 15.14 -16.03 -8.29
CA VAL A 198 14.15 -15.33 -7.46
C VAL A 198 13.30 -14.38 -8.28
N ALA A 199 13.91 -13.60 -9.18
CA ALA A 199 13.16 -12.71 -10.06
C ALA A 199 12.18 -13.48 -10.96
N LEU A 200 12.59 -14.60 -11.55
CA LEU A 200 11.74 -15.46 -12.36
C LEU A 200 10.60 -16.10 -11.53
N ALA A 201 10.91 -16.60 -10.33
CA ALA A 201 9.89 -17.14 -9.42
C ALA A 201 8.83 -16.10 -9.10
N THR A 202 9.24 -14.85 -8.83
CA THR A 202 8.34 -13.73 -8.58
C THR A 202 7.46 -13.42 -9.79
N ILE A 203 8.01 -13.35 -11.00
CA ILE A 203 7.23 -13.10 -12.22
C ILE A 203 6.21 -14.22 -12.47
N ILE A 204 6.62 -15.47 -12.37
CA ILE A 204 5.74 -16.62 -12.62
C ILE A 204 4.59 -16.61 -11.60
N SER A 205 4.88 -16.41 -10.33
CA SER A 205 3.85 -16.36 -9.28
C SER A 205 2.90 -15.17 -9.46
N GLN A 206 3.41 -14.00 -9.81
CA GLN A 206 2.59 -12.83 -10.13
C GLN A 206 1.73 -13.06 -11.38
N THR A 207 2.26 -13.74 -12.39
CA THR A 207 1.48 -14.13 -13.57
C THR A 207 0.33 -15.05 -13.19
N VAL A 208 0.58 -16.05 -12.34
CA VAL A 208 -0.49 -16.95 -11.85
C VAL A 208 -1.57 -16.16 -11.13
N SER A 209 -1.21 -15.27 -10.18
CA SER A 209 -2.21 -14.47 -9.46
C SER A 209 -3.00 -13.54 -10.39
N ALA A 210 -2.33 -12.91 -11.35
CA ALA A 210 -2.96 -12.05 -12.35
C ALA A 210 -3.95 -12.84 -13.23
N CYS A 211 -3.54 -14.00 -13.72
CA CYS A 211 -4.42 -14.88 -14.50
C CYS A 211 -5.63 -15.36 -13.69
N MET A 212 -5.41 -15.74 -12.41
CA MET A 212 -6.51 -16.18 -11.55
C MET A 212 -7.52 -15.05 -11.31
N VAL A 213 -7.06 -13.84 -10.93
CA VAL A 213 -7.97 -12.71 -10.68
C VAL A 213 -8.66 -12.25 -11.95
N THR A 214 -7.96 -12.24 -13.08
CA THR A 214 -8.57 -11.90 -14.38
C THR A 214 -9.61 -12.95 -14.80
N ALA A 215 -9.32 -14.23 -14.59
CA ALA A 215 -10.30 -15.30 -14.85
C ALA A 215 -11.57 -15.18 -13.98
N LEU A 216 -11.44 -14.66 -12.76
CA LEU A 216 -12.60 -14.34 -11.93
C LEU A 216 -13.45 -13.24 -12.57
N LEU A 217 -12.84 -12.16 -13.06
CA LEU A 217 -13.57 -11.07 -13.74
C LEU A 217 -14.22 -11.52 -15.05
N LEU A 218 -13.58 -12.43 -15.80
CA LEU A 218 -14.13 -13.00 -17.04
C LEU A 218 -15.36 -13.90 -16.79
N LYS A 219 -15.38 -14.60 -15.62
CA LYS A 219 -16.47 -15.48 -15.22
C LYS A 219 -17.56 -14.79 -14.40
N GLU A 220 -17.33 -13.53 -14.02
CA GLU A 220 -18.28 -12.76 -13.22
C GLU A 220 -19.57 -12.52 -13.99
N GLU A 221 -20.72 -12.73 -13.33
CA GLU A 221 -22.02 -12.39 -13.87
C GLU A 221 -22.44 -11.01 -13.34
N GLY A 222 -22.72 -10.06 -14.23
CA GLY A 222 -23.14 -8.71 -13.84
C GLY A 222 -22.18 -7.58 -14.24
N PRO A 223 -22.23 -6.44 -13.54
CA PRO A 223 -21.53 -5.23 -14.01
C PRO A 223 -20.01 -5.30 -13.96
N LEU A 224 -19.43 -6.24 -13.16
CA LEU A 224 -17.99 -6.46 -13.12
C LEU A 224 -17.46 -7.37 -14.23
N HIS A 225 -18.34 -7.92 -15.06
CA HIS A 225 -17.92 -8.81 -16.16
C HIS A 225 -16.90 -8.12 -17.06
N LEU A 226 -15.76 -8.75 -17.24
CA LEU A 226 -14.71 -8.32 -18.15
C LEU A 226 -14.93 -8.96 -19.53
N ASP A 227 -15.17 -8.14 -20.54
CA ASP A 227 -15.22 -8.56 -21.95
C ASP A 227 -13.93 -8.11 -22.64
N LEU A 228 -13.09 -9.06 -23.05
CA LEU A 228 -11.80 -8.76 -23.69
C LEU A 228 -11.95 -7.98 -25.02
N HIS A 229 -13.10 -8.11 -25.69
CA HIS A 229 -13.36 -7.37 -26.93
C HIS A 229 -13.73 -5.89 -26.69
N LYS A 230 -14.07 -5.54 -25.46
CA LYS A 230 -14.42 -4.16 -25.05
C LYS A 230 -13.29 -3.44 -24.32
N LEU A 231 -12.09 -4.05 -24.29
CA LEU A 231 -10.94 -3.38 -23.69
C LEU A 231 -10.66 -2.05 -24.42
N GLY A 232 -10.50 -1.00 -23.63
CA GLY A 232 -10.27 0.34 -24.15
C GLY A 232 -10.39 1.42 -23.09
N PHE A 233 -10.07 2.64 -23.46
CA PHE A 233 -10.16 3.79 -22.58
C PHE A 233 -11.50 4.50 -22.74
N HIS A 234 -12.34 4.45 -21.71
CA HIS A 234 -13.52 5.30 -21.62
C HIS A 234 -13.13 6.63 -20.97
N LYS A 235 -13.19 7.73 -21.73
CA LYS A 235 -12.69 9.05 -21.32
C LYS A 235 -13.19 9.48 -19.92
N GLY A 236 -14.46 9.28 -19.61
CA GLY A 236 -15.03 9.64 -18.30
C GLY A 236 -14.42 8.84 -17.16
N ALA A 237 -14.33 7.52 -17.31
CA ALA A 237 -13.73 6.64 -16.30
C ALA A 237 -12.22 6.91 -16.15
N LEU A 238 -11.48 7.03 -17.25
CA LEU A 238 -10.05 7.30 -17.24
C LEU A 238 -9.75 8.62 -16.52
N THR A 239 -10.44 9.70 -16.85
CA THR A 239 -10.24 11.01 -16.22
C THR A 239 -10.44 10.92 -14.70
N GLN A 240 -11.50 10.26 -14.25
CA GLN A 240 -11.76 10.11 -12.83
C GLN A 240 -10.72 9.23 -12.13
N ILE A 241 -10.30 8.12 -12.75
CA ILE A 241 -9.24 7.25 -12.22
C ILE A 241 -7.93 8.05 -12.05
N LEU A 242 -7.57 8.85 -13.05
CA LEU A 242 -6.36 9.68 -13.00
C LEU A 242 -6.45 10.78 -11.95
N LEU A 243 -7.58 11.49 -11.85
CA LEU A 243 -7.79 12.56 -10.87
C LEU A 243 -7.70 12.07 -9.42
N ILE A 244 -8.08 10.82 -9.16
CA ILE A 244 -8.04 10.23 -7.83
C ILE A 244 -6.72 9.48 -7.61
N GLY A 245 -6.32 8.67 -8.57
CA GLY A 245 -5.20 7.75 -8.43
C GLY A 245 -3.84 8.42 -8.56
N LEU A 246 -3.67 9.38 -9.47
CA LEU A 246 -2.40 10.05 -9.68
C LEU A 246 -1.92 10.83 -8.43
N PRO A 247 -2.77 11.65 -7.76
CA PRO A 247 -2.37 12.28 -6.50
C PRO A 247 -2.05 11.25 -5.41
N ALA A 248 -2.79 10.14 -5.30
CA ALA A 248 -2.53 9.11 -4.31
C ALA A 248 -1.18 8.41 -4.55
N GLY A 249 -0.86 8.08 -5.81
CA GLY A 249 0.41 7.49 -6.19
C GLY A 249 1.59 8.46 -5.99
N LEU A 250 1.43 9.72 -6.37
CA LEU A 250 2.43 10.76 -6.17
C LEU A 250 2.73 10.96 -4.68
N GLN A 251 1.70 10.96 -3.83
CA GLN A 251 1.87 11.01 -2.38
C GLN A 251 2.74 9.84 -1.89
N SER A 252 2.46 8.60 -2.30
CA SER A 252 3.23 7.41 -1.89
C SER A 252 4.68 7.46 -2.35
N THR A 253 4.93 7.96 -3.56
CA THR A 253 6.27 8.17 -4.11
C THR A 253 7.07 9.18 -3.28
N VAL A 254 6.48 10.32 -2.95
CA VAL A 254 7.15 11.37 -2.14
C VAL A 254 7.36 10.91 -0.70
N PHE A 255 6.45 10.12 -0.13
CA PHE A 255 6.67 9.48 1.18
C PHE A 255 7.90 8.58 1.17
N SER A 256 8.07 7.76 0.13
CA SER A 256 9.24 6.89 -0.02
C SER A 256 10.53 7.72 -0.08
N LEU A 257 10.53 8.83 -0.83
CA LEU A 257 11.68 9.73 -0.91
C LEU A 257 11.98 10.41 0.44
N SER A 258 10.97 10.87 1.16
CA SER A 258 11.12 11.44 2.51
C SER A 258 11.74 10.45 3.49
N ASN A 259 11.35 9.18 3.42
CA ASN A 259 11.94 8.13 4.26
C ASN A 259 13.43 7.91 4.00
N VAL A 260 13.91 8.10 2.77
CA VAL A 260 15.36 8.04 2.45
C VAL A 260 16.12 9.15 3.20
N VAL A 261 15.58 10.37 3.24
CA VAL A 261 16.21 11.48 3.97
C VAL A 261 16.22 11.22 5.48
N ILE A 262 15.14 10.69 6.03
CA ILE A 262 15.07 10.32 7.45
C ILE A 262 16.11 9.22 7.77
N GLN A 263 16.24 8.22 6.87
CA GLN A 263 17.24 7.16 7.02
C GLN A 263 18.66 7.72 7.02
N SER A 264 18.96 8.75 6.24
CA SER A 264 20.26 9.43 6.27
C SER A 264 20.55 10.05 7.64
N ALA A 265 19.53 10.63 8.30
CA ALA A 265 19.68 11.12 9.68
C ALA A 265 19.93 9.98 10.69
N VAL A 266 19.27 8.83 10.53
CA VAL A 266 19.53 7.62 11.36
C VAL A 266 20.96 7.13 11.16
N ASN A 267 21.45 7.11 9.93
CA ASN A 267 22.81 6.65 9.59
C ASN A 267 23.89 7.45 10.32
N SER A 268 23.62 8.72 10.67
CA SER A 268 24.58 9.57 11.40
C SER A 268 24.87 9.10 12.84
N PHE A 269 24.07 8.17 13.39
CA PHE A 269 24.28 7.61 14.74
C PHE A 269 25.13 6.33 14.76
N GLY A 270 25.56 5.84 13.59
CA GLY A 270 26.41 4.66 13.48
C GLY A 270 25.65 3.34 13.30
N SER A 271 26.42 2.29 13.01
CA SER A 271 25.89 0.99 12.56
C SER A 271 24.96 0.30 13.55
N THR A 272 25.23 0.41 14.86
CA THR A 272 24.38 -0.17 15.91
C THR A 272 22.97 0.40 15.89
N VAL A 273 22.85 1.73 15.80
CA VAL A 273 21.53 2.41 15.74
C VAL A 273 20.84 2.09 14.42
N VAL A 274 21.56 2.04 13.31
CA VAL A 274 21.02 1.67 12.00
C VAL A 274 20.45 0.25 12.02
N ALA A 275 21.18 -0.71 12.59
CA ALA A 275 20.71 -2.09 12.72
C ALA A 275 19.47 -2.21 13.60
N GLY A 276 19.46 -1.57 14.78
CA GLY A 276 18.28 -1.53 15.65
C GLY A 276 17.07 -0.85 15.01
N ASN A 277 17.30 0.28 14.32
CA ASN A 277 16.28 0.97 13.55
C ASN A 277 15.66 0.09 12.45
N SER A 278 16.48 -0.65 11.71
CA SER A 278 16.01 -1.54 10.64
C SER A 278 15.19 -2.69 11.19
N ALA A 279 15.64 -3.34 12.27
CA ALA A 279 14.91 -4.41 12.94
C ALA A 279 13.54 -3.92 13.45
N ALA A 280 13.52 -2.77 14.14
CA ALA A 280 12.27 -2.17 14.64
C ALA A 280 11.33 -1.79 13.49
N SER A 281 11.82 -1.21 12.40
CA SER A 281 11.02 -0.84 11.23
C SER A 281 10.36 -2.04 10.57
N ASN A 282 11.02 -3.19 10.53
CA ASN A 282 10.41 -4.43 10.01
C ASN A 282 9.23 -4.88 10.89
N ILE A 283 9.37 -4.81 12.22
CA ILE A 283 8.27 -5.15 13.14
C ILE A 283 7.12 -4.15 12.99
N GLU A 284 7.42 -2.85 12.93
CA GLU A 284 6.44 -1.78 12.70
C GLU A 284 5.68 -1.96 11.39
N GLY A 285 6.33 -2.51 10.35
CA GLY A 285 5.70 -2.78 9.06
C GLY A 285 4.49 -3.71 9.14
N PHE A 286 4.52 -4.72 10.01
CA PHE A 286 3.37 -5.60 10.25
C PHE A 286 2.21 -4.85 10.93
N VAL A 287 2.52 -3.99 11.91
CA VAL A 287 1.51 -3.16 12.59
C VAL A 287 0.87 -2.18 11.61
N TYR A 288 1.69 -1.48 10.82
CA TYR A 288 1.21 -0.56 9.79
C TYR A 288 0.29 -1.23 8.77
N THR A 289 0.70 -2.38 8.27
CA THR A 289 -0.05 -3.16 7.28
C THR A 289 -1.44 -3.54 7.76
N ALA A 290 -1.57 -3.95 9.02
CA ALA A 290 -2.86 -4.26 9.63
C ALA A 290 -3.76 -3.02 9.78
N MET A 291 -3.21 -1.86 10.19
CA MET A 291 -3.96 -0.61 10.27
C MET A 291 -4.38 -0.10 8.89
N ASN A 292 -3.49 -0.20 7.89
CA ASN A 292 -3.75 0.27 6.52
C ASN A 292 -4.93 -0.47 5.87
N ALA A 293 -5.21 -1.71 6.25
CA ALA A 293 -6.39 -2.44 5.77
C ALA A 293 -7.70 -1.71 6.12
N PHE A 294 -7.79 -1.08 7.28
CA PHE A 294 -8.94 -0.27 7.67
C PHE A 294 -9.01 1.07 6.94
N ALA A 295 -7.87 1.66 6.61
CA ALA A 295 -7.81 2.84 5.74
C ALA A 295 -8.31 2.51 4.33
N GLN A 296 -7.95 1.36 3.77
CA GLN A 296 -8.48 0.88 2.49
C GLN A 296 -9.98 0.57 2.55
N ALA A 297 -10.47 -0.01 3.65
CA ALA A 297 -11.90 -0.16 3.88
C ALA A 297 -12.61 1.21 3.90
N ALA A 298 -12.05 2.20 4.58
CA ALA A 298 -12.61 3.55 4.64
C ALA A 298 -12.78 4.17 3.23
N VAL A 299 -11.80 3.98 2.33
CA VAL A 299 -11.92 4.42 0.92
C VAL A 299 -13.10 3.75 0.24
N THR A 300 -13.17 2.43 0.26
CA THR A 300 -14.16 1.65 -0.49
C THR A 300 -15.58 1.87 0.03
N PHE A 301 -15.77 1.78 1.36
CA PHE A 301 -17.08 2.03 1.98
C PHE A 301 -17.57 3.46 1.76
N THR A 302 -16.67 4.45 1.91
CA THR A 302 -17.01 5.85 1.65
C THR A 302 -17.42 6.05 0.18
N SER A 303 -16.68 5.44 -0.76
CA SER A 303 -16.97 5.56 -2.20
C SER A 303 -18.32 4.96 -2.59
N GLN A 304 -18.64 3.76 -2.09
CA GLN A 304 -19.96 3.15 -2.34
C GLN A 304 -21.11 3.99 -1.76
N ASN A 305 -20.95 4.48 -0.51
CA ASN A 305 -21.97 5.31 0.14
C ASN A 305 -22.12 6.68 -0.55
N MET A 306 -21.03 7.25 -1.08
CA MET A 306 -21.10 8.46 -1.92
C MET A 306 -21.91 8.20 -3.21
N GLY A 307 -21.63 7.09 -3.90
CA GLY A 307 -22.39 6.69 -5.09
C GLY A 307 -23.88 6.47 -4.80
N ALA A 308 -24.19 5.82 -3.70
CA ALA A 308 -25.54 5.57 -3.24
C ALA A 308 -26.24 6.81 -2.67
N ARG A 309 -25.60 7.96 -2.61
CA ARG A 309 -26.07 9.21 -1.98
C ARG A 309 -26.49 9.03 -0.53
N ARG A 310 -25.89 8.04 0.20
CA ARG A 310 -26.17 7.79 1.62
C ARG A 310 -25.17 8.56 2.49
N TYR A 311 -25.30 9.87 2.49
CA TYR A 311 -24.37 10.78 3.19
C TYR A 311 -24.38 10.57 4.71
N ASP A 312 -25.50 10.15 5.30
CA ASP A 312 -25.62 9.83 6.74
C ASP A 312 -24.71 8.67 7.15
N ASN A 313 -24.44 7.73 6.26
CA ASN A 313 -23.55 6.60 6.53
C ASN A 313 -22.08 7.00 6.54
N LEU A 314 -21.69 8.09 5.88
CA LEU A 314 -20.28 8.51 5.78
C LEU A 314 -19.64 8.75 7.15
N ASP A 315 -20.40 9.34 8.08
CA ASP A 315 -19.93 9.56 9.45
C ASP A 315 -19.80 8.24 10.22
N ARG A 316 -20.72 7.30 10.00
CA ARG A 316 -20.64 5.95 10.59
C ARG A 316 -19.45 5.16 10.07
N VAL A 317 -19.21 5.21 8.75
CA VAL A 317 -18.03 4.59 8.12
C VAL A 317 -16.75 5.17 8.72
N MET A 318 -16.62 6.50 8.73
CA MET A 318 -15.44 7.18 9.29
C MET A 318 -15.20 6.77 10.75
N ARG A 319 -16.23 6.87 11.62
CA ARG A 319 -16.11 6.54 13.03
C ARG A 319 -15.72 5.08 13.25
N ASN A 320 -16.35 4.15 12.55
CA ASN A 320 -16.07 2.73 12.70
C ASN A 320 -14.68 2.36 12.19
N CYS A 321 -14.25 2.90 11.06
CA CYS A 321 -12.89 2.68 10.54
C CYS A 321 -11.83 3.29 11.48
N LEU A 322 -12.08 4.49 12.04
CA LEU A 322 -11.19 5.10 13.03
C LEU A 322 -11.09 4.24 14.30
N LEU A 323 -12.23 3.78 14.84
CA LEU A 323 -12.24 2.90 16.01
C LEU A 323 -11.45 1.62 15.78
N CYS A 324 -11.62 0.98 14.61
CA CYS A 324 -10.88 -0.21 14.26
C CYS A 324 -9.38 0.08 14.08
N ALA A 325 -9.02 1.15 13.35
CA ALA A 325 -7.62 1.52 13.12
C ALA A 325 -6.89 1.86 14.42
N VAL A 326 -7.55 2.61 15.33
CA VAL A 326 -7.01 2.91 16.66
C VAL A 326 -6.92 1.64 17.49
N GLY A 327 -7.98 0.82 17.53
CA GLY A 327 -8.00 -0.43 18.30
C GLY A 327 -6.87 -1.38 17.89
N ILE A 328 -6.72 -1.62 16.60
CA ILE A 328 -5.64 -2.46 16.07
C ILE A 328 -4.27 -1.81 16.28
N GLY A 329 -4.15 -0.51 16.07
CA GLY A 329 -2.90 0.23 16.28
C GLY A 329 -2.42 0.17 17.74
N VAL A 330 -3.33 0.33 18.69
CA VAL A 330 -3.03 0.21 20.14
C VAL A 330 -2.73 -1.25 20.51
N LEU A 331 -3.53 -2.20 20.02
CA LEU A 331 -3.35 -3.63 20.34
C LEU A 331 -2.02 -4.16 19.78
N LEU A 332 -1.79 -4.01 18.49
CA LEU A 332 -0.60 -4.53 17.84
C LEU A 332 0.63 -3.68 18.13
N GLY A 333 0.51 -2.35 18.14
CA GLY A 333 1.62 -1.46 18.50
C GLY A 333 2.04 -1.62 19.96
N GLY A 334 1.07 -1.66 20.89
CA GLY A 334 1.31 -1.96 22.29
C GLY A 334 1.89 -3.35 22.50
N GLY A 335 1.32 -4.37 21.83
CA GLY A 335 1.84 -5.75 21.85
C GLY A 335 3.26 -5.86 21.30
N ALA A 336 3.54 -5.20 20.18
CA ALA A 336 4.88 -5.14 19.59
C ALA A 336 5.89 -4.46 20.54
N PHE A 337 5.51 -3.40 21.23
CA PHE A 337 6.37 -2.74 22.21
C PHE A 337 6.62 -3.63 23.44
N LEU A 338 5.57 -4.22 24.03
CA LEU A 338 5.69 -5.10 25.19
C LEU A 338 6.50 -6.37 24.88
N GLY A 339 6.30 -6.95 23.70
CA GLY A 339 7.10 -8.08 23.20
C GLY A 339 8.39 -7.68 22.50
N GLY A 340 8.73 -6.38 22.46
CA GLY A 340 9.77 -5.82 21.62
C GLY A 340 11.15 -6.41 21.89
N ASN A 341 11.48 -6.68 23.14
CA ASN A 341 12.72 -7.33 23.51
C ASN A 341 12.84 -8.72 22.85
N LEU A 342 11.82 -9.54 22.97
CA LEU A 342 11.80 -10.87 22.34
C LEU A 342 11.83 -10.77 20.81
N LEU A 343 11.02 -9.88 20.22
CA LEU A 343 10.94 -9.71 18.78
C LEU A 343 12.26 -9.22 18.16
N LEU A 344 12.96 -8.29 18.83
CA LEU A 344 14.25 -7.78 18.35
C LEU A 344 15.36 -8.82 18.47
N HIS A 345 15.32 -9.71 19.47
CA HIS A 345 16.29 -10.81 19.60
C HIS A 345 16.20 -11.82 18.45
N PHE A 346 15.09 -11.92 17.72
CA PHE A 346 15.04 -12.69 16.46
C PHE A 346 15.90 -12.07 15.35
N TYR A 347 16.17 -10.75 15.42
CA TYR A 347 16.96 -10.03 14.43
C TYR A 347 18.42 -9.89 14.82
N SER A 348 18.73 -9.73 16.11
CA SER A 348 20.09 -9.53 16.60
C SER A 348 20.25 -10.03 18.04
N THR A 349 21.39 -10.66 18.30
CA THR A 349 21.81 -11.07 19.65
C THR A 349 22.63 -9.99 20.35
N ASP A 350 22.96 -8.89 19.69
CA ASP A 350 23.69 -7.75 20.26
C ASP A 350 22.73 -6.86 21.05
N GLU A 351 22.97 -6.80 22.38
CA GLU A 351 22.16 -6.01 23.31
C GLU A 351 22.13 -4.52 22.98
N ALA A 352 23.19 -3.97 22.40
CA ALA A 352 23.23 -2.56 21.98
C ALA A 352 22.30 -2.30 20.80
N VAL A 353 22.21 -3.24 19.87
CA VAL A 353 21.27 -3.20 18.72
C VAL A 353 19.83 -3.34 19.21
N VAL A 354 19.57 -4.27 20.13
CA VAL A 354 18.25 -4.47 20.74
C VAL A 354 17.81 -3.22 21.50
N ALA A 355 18.68 -2.62 22.30
CA ALA A 355 18.40 -1.38 23.02
C ALA A 355 18.05 -0.21 22.07
N ALA A 356 18.80 -0.06 20.97
CA ALA A 356 18.52 0.95 19.94
C ALA A 356 17.16 0.72 19.27
N GLY A 357 16.81 -0.53 18.95
CA GLY A 357 15.50 -0.90 18.42
C GLY A 357 14.36 -0.61 19.39
N LEU A 358 14.52 -0.96 20.67
CA LEU A 358 13.53 -0.66 21.72
C LEU A 358 13.31 0.83 21.91
N ALA A 359 14.38 1.65 21.85
CA ALA A 359 14.27 3.10 21.93
C ALA A 359 13.37 3.68 20.82
N ARG A 360 13.46 3.14 19.60
CA ARG A 360 12.57 3.50 18.49
C ARG A 360 11.14 2.99 18.72
N MET A 361 10.98 1.71 19.05
CA MET A 361 9.66 1.10 19.25
C MET A 361 8.88 1.75 20.40
N ARG A 362 9.59 2.20 21.45
CA ARG A 362 8.99 2.95 22.56
C ARG A 362 8.22 4.19 22.11
N ILE A 363 8.71 4.90 21.11
CA ILE A 363 8.06 6.13 20.60
C ILE A 363 7.07 5.78 19.51
N ILE A 364 7.50 5.02 18.50
CA ILE A 364 6.70 4.78 17.29
C ILE A 364 5.58 3.79 17.55
N CYS A 365 5.84 2.61 18.10
CA CYS A 365 4.81 1.58 18.33
C CYS A 365 3.72 2.05 19.30
N THR A 366 4.06 2.80 20.34
CA THR A 366 3.07 3.31 21.33
C THR A 366 2.19 4.41 20.77
N THR A 367 2.63 5.12 19.72
CA THR A 367 1.90 6.22 19.08
C THR A 367 1.42 5.89 17.67
N TYR A 368 1.64 4.66 17.19
CA TYR A 368 1.40 4.30 15.79
C TYR A 368 -0.08 4.38 15.39
N PHE A 369 -1.00 4.22 16.33
CA PHE A 369 -2.43 4.43 16.08
C PHE A 369 -2.74 5.83 15.51
N LEU A 370 -1.91 6.86 15.81
CA LEU A 370 -2.05 8.21 15.23
C LEU A 370 -1.81 8.20 13.70
N CYS A 371 -0.86 7.38 13.23
CA CYS A 371 -0.67 7.15 11.79
C CYS A 371 -1.93 6.52 11.17
N GLY A 372 -2.51 5.52 11.84
CA GLY A 372 -3.76 4.91 11.40
C GLY A 372 -4.93 5.90 11.34
N VAL A 373 -5.03 6.83 12.30
CA VAL A 373 -6.01 7.92 12.27
C VAL A 373 -5.80 8.82 11.06
N MET A 374 -4.57 9.27 10.85
CA MET A 374 -4.19 10.12 9.72
C MET A 374 -4.57 9.49 8.38
N ASP A 375 -4.18 8.23 8.16
CA ASP A 375 -4.44 7.51 6.92
C ASP A 375 -5.93 7.24 6.70
N THR A 376 -6.68 6.92 7.76
CA THR A 376 -8.13 6.70 7.68
C THR A 376 -8.86 7.98 7.30
N LEU A 377 -8.50 9.14 7.87
CA LEU A 377 -9.10 10.44 7.53
C LEU A 377 -8.79 10.83 6.06
N ALA A 378 -7.54 10.66 5.63
CA ALA A 378 -7.15 10.87 4.23
C ALA A 378 -7.94 9.96 3.27
N SER A 379 -8.14 8.71 3.66
CA SER A 379 -8.89 7.70 2.90
C SER A 379 -10.38 8.06 2.80
N CYS A 380 -10.98 8.59 3.85
CA CYS A 380 -12.35 9.12 3.83
C CYS A 380 -12.49 10.32 2.87
N LEU A 381 -11.49 11.18 2.77
CA LEU A 381 -11.47 12.28 1.78
C LEU A 381 -11.38 11.75 0.35
N ARG A 382 -10.50 10.78 0.10
CA ARG A 382 -10.36 10.13 -1.23
C ARG A 382 -11.65 9.44 -1.65
N GLY A 383 -12.30 8.71 -0.76
CA GLY A 383 -13.58 8.06 -1.03
C GLY A 383 -14.69 9.05 -1.39
N ARG A 384 -14.63 10.29 -0.86
CA ARG A 384 -15.52 11.39 -1.25
C ARG A 384 -15.13 12.04 -2.59
N GLY A 385 -14.02 11.63 -3.21
CA GLY A 385 -13.54 12.15 -4.50
C GLY A 385 -12.51 13.27 -4.39
N TYR A 386 -12.12 13.65 -3.19
CA TYR A 386 -11.07 14.64 -2.96
C TYR A 386 -9.73 13.94 -2.75
N SER A 387 -8.89 13.87 -3.78
CA SER A 387 -7.58 13.18 -3.69
C SER A 387 -6.40 14.14 -3.63
N VAL A 388 -6.49 15.29 -4.29
CA VAL A 388 -5.44 16.32 -4.26
C VAL A 388 -5.29 16.95 -2.87
N MET A 389 -6.41 17.22 -2.21
CA MET A 389 -6.42 17.82 -0.86
C MET A 389 -5.65 16.96 0.17
N PRO A 390 -5.98 15.65 0.39
CA PRO A 390 -5.24 14.83 1.31
C PRO A 390 -3.80 14.58 0.87
N MET A 391 -3.49 14.58 -0.44
CA MET A 391 -2.12 14.52 -0.92
C MET A 391 -1.32 15.74 -0.42
N ILE A 392 -1.77 16.96 -0.67
CA ILE A 392 -1.07 18.18 -0.25
C ILE A 392 -0.90 18.22 1.27
N VAL A 393 -1.97 17.94 2.02
CA VAL A 393 -1.93 17.94 3.50
C VAL A 393 -0.93 16.93 4.03
N SER A 394 -0.90 15.71 3.46
CA SER A 394 0.06 14.68 3.87
C SER A 394 1.51 15.04 3.48
N LEU A 395 1.73 15.59 2.28
CA LEU A 395 3.06 15.99 1.84
C LEU A 395 3.63 17.13 2.70
N VAL A 396 2.82 18.12 3.03
CA VAL A 396 3.25 19.22 3.89
C VAL A 396 3.39 18.75 5.35
N GLY A 397 2.38 18.08 5.88
CA GLY A 397 2.32 17.71 7.29
C GLY A 397 3.23 16.54 7.68
N SER A 398 3.40 15.55 6.81
CA SER A 398 4.21 14.37 7.14
C SER A 398 5.59 14.38 6.50
N CYS A 399 5.73 14.84 5.25
CA CYS A 399 7.04 14.86 4.59
C CYS A 399 7.79 16.16 4.88
N LEU A 400 7.26 17.31 4.45
CA LEU A 400 7.95 18.58 4.57
C LEU A 400 8.24 18.93 6.04
N LEU A 401 7.29 18.76 6.94
CA LEU A 401 7.48 19.05 8.37
C LEU A 401 8.62 18.21 8.96
N ARG A 402 8.72 16.93 8.62
CA ARG A 402 9.84 16.08 9.10
C ARG A 402 11.17 16.52 8.51
N LEU A 403 11.22 16.92 7.23
CA LEU A 403 12.45 17.46 6.62
C LEU A 403 12.89 18.74 7.30
N VAL A 404 11.95 19.67 7.57
CA VAL A 404 12.22 20.90 8.32
C VAL A 404 12.68 20.58 9.75
N TRP A 405 12.03 19.61 10.42
CA TRP A 405 12.44 19.14 11.75
C TRP A 405 13.88 18.64 11.77
N ILE A 406 14.26 17.83 10.79
CA ILE A 406 15.65 17.32 10.67
C ILE A 406 16.64 18.44 10.40
N ALA A 407 16.25 19.44 9.58
CA ALA A 407 17.11 20.58 9.26
C ALA A 407 17.24 21.61 10.39
N THR A 408 16.33 21.60 11.36
CA THR A 408 16.28 22.61 12.45
C THR A 408 16.40 21.98 13.83
N VAL A 409 15.32 21.44 14.37
CA VAL A 409 15.25 20.92 15.75
C VAL A 409 16.26 19.80 15.99
N PHE A 410 16.39 18.88 15.05
CA PHE A 410 17.34 17.78 15.14
C PHE A 410 18.80 18.26 15.12
N GLN A 411 19.11 19.35 14.43
CA GLN A 411 20.48 19.91 14.44
C GLN A 411 20.83 20.56 15.80
N LEU A 412 19.82 21.11 16.49
CA LEU A 412 20.01 21.71 17.82
C LEU A 412 20.08 20.65 18.92
N PHE A 413 19.30 19.60 18.83
CA PHE A 413 19.18 18.52 19.82
C PHE A 413 19.41 17.17 19.16
N ARG A 414 20.67 16.81 18.90
CA ARG A 414 21.07 15.60 18.19
C ARG A 414 20.89 14.36 19.07
N SER A 415 19.70 13.76 19.01
CA SER A 415 19.41 12.50 19.69
C SER A 415 18.44 11.65 18.85
N THR A 416 18.48 10.34 19.05
CA THR A 416 17.54 9.40 18.42
C THR A 416 16.10 9.70 18.84
N THR A 417 15.88 10.09 20.11
CA THR A 417 14.59 10.51 20.63
C THR A 417 14.04 11.71 19.89
N THR A 418 14.85 12.76 19.68
CA THR A 418 14.47 13.97 18.91
C THR A 418 14.08 13.60 17.47
N LEU A 419 14.80 12.65 16.85
CA LEU A 419 14.49 12.18 15.52
C LEU A 419 13.13 11.44 15.47
N TYR A 420 12.92 10.49 16.38
CA TYR A 420 11.71 9.65 16.37
C TYR A 420 10.45 10.40 16.82
N ILE A 421 10.56 11.40 17.68
CA ILE A 421 9.42 12.22 18.12
C ILE A 421 8.81 13.05 16.97
N SER A 422 9.56 13.29 15.90
CA SER A 422 9.03 13.94 14.69
C SER A 422 7.85 13.16 14.06
N TYR A 423 7.81 11.83 14.24
CA TYR A 423 6.75 11.00 13.69
C TYR A 423 5.38 11.28 14.34
N PRO A 424 5.19 11.11 15.66
CA PRO A 424 3.89 11.38 16.28
C PRO A 424 3.47 12.84 16.14
N ILE A 425 4.38 13.82 16.20
CA ILE A 425 4.05 15.22 15.99
C ILE A 425 3.48 15.44 14.58
N SER A 426 4.17 14.90 13.56
CA SER A 426 3.70 15.02 12.17
C SER A 426 2.35 14.31 11.96
N TRP A 427 2.14 13.14 12.55
CA TRP A 427 0.86 12.42 12.46
C TRP A 427 -0.30 13.19 13.08
N ILE A 428 -0.11 13.76 14.29
CA ILE A 428 -1.14 14.55 14.97
C ILE A 428 -1.50 15.78 14.13
N LEU A 429 -0.52 16.56 13.71
CA LEU A 429 -0.77 17.80 12.95
C LEU A 429 -1.45 17.49 11.61
N THR A 430 -0.97 16.47 10.89
CA THR A 430 -1.57 16.07 9.62
C THR A 430 -3.00 15.54 9.81
N ALA A 431 -3.24 14.71 10.84
CA ALA A 431 -4.57 14.20 11.16
C ALA A 431 -5.55 15.32 11.52
N LEU A 432 -5.13 16.31 12.29
CA LEU A 432 -5.95 17.49 12.61
C LEU A 432 -6.36 18.25 11.35
N VAL A 433 -5.43 18.51 10.45
CA VAL A 433 -5.73 19.20 9.18
C VAL A 433 -6.66 18.36 8.31
N HIS A 434 -6.44 17.03 8.19
CA HIS A 434 -7.37 16.14 7.50
C HIS A 434 -8.77 16.17 8.10
N PHE A 435 -8.87 16.18 9.43
CA PHE A 435 -10.16 16.28 10.10
C PHE A 435 -10.87 17.60 9.80
N ILE A 436 -10.17 18.74 9.82
CA ILE A 436 -10.72 20.03 9.43
C ILE A 436 -11.21 20.01 7.99
N CYS A 437 -10.40 19.50 7.05
CA CYS A 437 -10.78 19.34 5.66
C CYS A 437 -12.06 18.49 5.50
N LEU A 438 -12.14 17.38 6.27
CA LEU A 438 -13.33 16.51 6.31
C LEU A 438 -14.57 17.24 6.78
N MET A 439 -14.46 18.09 7.80
CA MET A 439 -15.59 18.89 8.30
C MET A 439 -16.06 19.93 7.27
N ILE A 440 -15.13 20.54 6.54
CA ILE A 440 -15.46 21.47 5.45
C ILE A 440 -16.21 20.73 4.32
N VAL A 441 -15.68 19.58 3.87
CA VAL A 441 -16.30 18.75 2.82
C VAL A 441 -17.69 18.26 3.28
N ARG A 442 -17.82 17.83 4.53
CA ARG A 442 -19.10 17.42 5.12
C ARG A 442 -20.15 18.51 5.03
N LYS A 443 -19.83 19.75 5.47
CA LYS A 443 -20.75 20.88 5.40
C LYS A 443 -21.20 21.15 3.98
N LYS A 444 -20.29 21.07 3.00
CA LYS A 444 -20.62 21.26 1.59
C LYS A 444 -21.58 20.18 1.08
N LEU A 445 -21.34 18.90 1.37
CA LEU A 445 -22.19 17.79 0.95
C LEU A 445 -23.61 17.89 1.57
N HIS A 446 -23.73 18.27 2.83
CA HIS A 446 -25.04 18.47 3.46
C HIS A 446 -25.81 19.65 2.83
N ALA A 447 -25.13 20.76 2.50
CA ALA A 447 -25.74 21.89 1.83
C ALA A 447 -26.23 21.52 0.41
N GLU A 448 -25.44 20.79 -0.35
CA GLU A 448 -25.83 20.27 -1.67
C GLU A 448 -27.02 19.30 -1.60
N SER A 449 -27.04 18.41 -0.59
CA SER A 449 -28.15 17.49 -0.35
C SER A 449 -29.44 18.21 0.01
N ALA A 450 -29.37 19.23 0.86
CA ALA A 450 -30.53 20.05 1.22
C ALA A 450 -31.08 20.82 0.01
N ALA A 451 -30.19 21.37 -0.84
CA ALA A 451 -30.59 22.09 -2.05
C ALA A 451 -31.24 21.19 -3.13
N MET A 452 -30.92 19.88 -3.14
CA MET A 452 -31.55 18.91 -4.04
C MET A 452 -32.92 18.41 -3.53
N ALA A 453 -33.19 18.55 -2.23
CA ALA A 453 -34.44 18.13 -1.59
C ALA A 453 -35.49 19.25 -1.55
N ALA A 454 -35.07 20.50 -1.72
CA ALA A 454 -35.93 21.69 -1.89
C ALA A 454 -36.28 21.92 -3.35
#